data_1621c2a07a5fa7b3c339f6d1475a974f
#
_entry.id   1621c2a07a5fa7b3c339f6d1475a974f
#
_cell.length_a   1.000
_cell.length_b   1.000
_cell.length_c   1.000
_cell.angle_alpha   90.00
_cell.angle_beta   90.00
_cell.angle_gamma   90.00
#
_symmetry.space_group_name_H-M   'P 1'
#
loop_
_entity.id
_entity.type
_entity.pdbx_description
1 polymer ?
#
loop_
_entity_poly.entity_id
_entity_poly.type
_entity_poly.pdbx_seq_one_letter_code
_entity_poly.pdbx_strand_id
1 'polypeptide(L)'
;MLALVFPLGPERYALPIQEVREIVATPTLTPLPTAPAAILGLVNLRGDVLPVFDAGRLVASPFPAEPDFVMVVDTERGAAGVAASGLPSILDLEPAVDSDRSLWSGSMHAIDGEPVVMLDVSALLKRALAES
;
A
#
# COMPACT_ATOMS: atom_id res chain seq x y z
N MET A 1 -10.03 8.52 -13.05
CA MET A 1 -8.66 8.45 -12.55
C MET A 1 -8.26 6.99 -12.36
N LEU A 2 -7.25 6.56 -13.07
CA LEU A 2 -6.79 5.17 -12.96
C LEU A 2 -5.99 4.96 -11.68
N ALA A 3 -6.31 3.89 -10.98
CA ALA A 3 -5.64 3.53 -9.74
C ALA A 3 -5.55 2.02 -9.60
N LEU A 4 -4.60 1.58 -8.79
CA LEU A 4 -4.44 0.19 -8.43
C LEU A 4 -5.20 -0.04 -7.13
N VAL A 5 -6.28 -0.84 -7.19
CA VAL A 5 -7.20 -1.04 -6.07
C VAL A 5 -6.98 -2.41 -5.46
N PHE A 6 -6.94 -2.47 -4.13
CA PHE A 6 -6.76 -3.72 -3.40
C PHE A 6 -7.61 -3.72 -2.12
N PRO A 7 -8.06 -4.91 -1.67
CA PRO A 7 -8.90 -5.02 -0.48
C PRO A 7 -8.07 -5.16 0.79
N LEU A 8 -8.62 -4.68 1.89
CA LEU A 8 -8.19 -4.99 3.26
C LEU A 8 -9.46 -5.31 4.04
N GLY A 9 -9.77 -6.60 4.19
CA GLY A 9 -11.04 -7.02 4.75
C GLY A 9 -12.18 -6.48 3.91
N PRO A 10 -13.19 -5.85 4.53
CA PRO A 10 -14.33 -5.29 3.78
C PRO A 10 -14.04 -3.94 3.13
N GLU A 11 -12.89 -3.33 3.43
CA GLU A 11 -12.53 -2.02 2.91
C GLU A 11 -11.66 -2.13 1.67
N ARG A 12 -11.69 -1.11 0.83
CA ARG A 12 -10.86 -1.04 -0.37
C ARG A 12 -10.00 0.22 -0.34
N TYR A 13 -8.75 0.02 -0.73
CA TYR A 13 -7.74 1.07 -0.80
C TYR A 13 -7.16 1.11 -2.20
N ALA A 14 -6.53 2.21 -2.55
CA ALA A 14 -5.96 2.38 -3.88
C ALA A 14 -4.63 3.10 -3.82
N LEU A 15 -3.82 2.86 -4.84
CA LEU A 15 -2.57 3.58 -5.08
C LEU A 15 -2.68 4.28 -6.43
N PRO A 16 -2.16 5.53 -6.55
CA PRO A 16 -2.09 6.18 -7.85
C PRO A 16 -1.29 5.33 -8.82
N ILE A 17 -1.83 5.11 -10.02
CA ILE A 17 -1.18 4.19 -10.96
C ILE A 17 0.21 4.66 -11.37
N GLN A 18 0.43 5.96 -11.43
CA GLN A 18 1.73 6.52 -11.81
C GLN A 18 2.84 6.26 -10.79
N GLU A 19 2.48 5.94 -9.54
CA GLU A 19 3.45 5.63 -8.50
C GLU A 19 3.77 4.14 -8.45
N VAL A 20 2.98 3.31 -9.11
CA VAL A 20 3.18 1.86 -9.11
C VAL A 20 4.15 1.49 -10.23
N ARG A 21 5.27 0.88 -9.84
CA ARG A 21 6.27 0.42 -10.79
C ARG A 21 5.91 -0.93 -11.39
N GLU A 22 5.50 -1.86 -10.53
CA GLU A 22 5.11 -3.21 -10.94
C GLU A 22 4.39 -3.92 -9.81
N ILE A 23 3.75 -5.02 -10.14
CA ILE A 23 3.13 -5.95 -9.19
C ILE A 23 3.79 -7.30 -9.40
N VAL A 24 4.27 -7.89 -8.33
CA VAL A 24 4.92 -9.21 -8.40
C VAL A 24 4.30 -10.15 -7.37
N ALA A 25 4.30 -11.45 -7.67
CA ALA A 25 4.01 -12.45 -6.65
C ALA A 25 5.10 -12.33 -5.58
N THR A 26 4.72 -12.42 -4.31
CA THR A 26 5.65 -12.13 -3.22
C THR A 26 6.87 -13.05 -3.27
N PRO A 27 8.08 -12.48 -3.48
CA PRO A 27 9.31 -13.25 -3.34
C PRO A 27 9.54 -13.65 -1.89
N THR A 28 10.61 -14.41 -1.64
CA THR A 28 10.98 -14.77 -0.27
C THR A 28 11.23 -13.51 0.55
N LEU A 29 10.50 -13.39 1.66
CA LEU A 29 10.67 -12.29 2.61
C LEU A 29 11.76 -12.65 3.61
N THR A 30 12.71 -11.74 3.81
CA THR A 30 13.74 -11.87 4.83
C THR A 30 13.34 -10.98 6.00
N PRO A 31 12.99 -11.54 7.16
CA PRO A 31 12.57 -10.71 8.31
C PRO A 31 13.69 -9.82 8.83
N LEU A 32 13.29 -8.66 9.36
CA LEU A 32 14.20 -7.73 10.04
C LEU A 32 13.80 -7.67 11.52
N PRO A 33 14.53 -8.31 12.43
CA PRO A 33 14.10 -8.45 13.84
C PRO A 33 13.88 -7.14 14.57
N THR A 34 14.59 -6.08 14.21
CA THR A 34 14.52 -4.78 14.89
C THR A 34 13.77 -3.72 14.07
N ALA A 35 13.11 -4.13 12.99
CA ALA A 35 12.39 -3.20 12.13
C ALA A 35 11.06 -2.76 12.76
N PRO A 36 10.51 -1.61 12.33
CA PRO A 36 9.16 -1.21 12.70
C PRO A 36 8.14 -2.30 12.37
N ALA A 37 7.06 -2.38 13.16
CA ALA A 37 6.05 -3.43 12.99
C ALA A 37 5.38 -3.42 11.62
N ALA A 38 5.35 -2.27 10.94
CA ALA A 38 4.77 -2.18 9.61
C ALA A 38 5.62 -2.84 8.53
N ILE A 39 6.88 -3.13 8.80
CA ILE A 39 7.77 -3.80 7.83
C ILE A 39 7.66 -5.31 8.01
N LEU A 40 7.19 -5.99 6.97
CA LEU A 40 7.11 -7.45 6.95
C LEU A 40 8.48 -8.09 6.74
N GLY A 41 9.36 -7.43 6.03
CA GLY A 41 10.69 -7.93 5.74
C GLY A 41 11.27 -7.26 4.52
N LEU A 42 12.39 -7.81 4.04
CA LEU A 42 13.03 -7.36 2.80
C LEU A 42 12.82 -8.40 1.71
N VAL A 43 12.72 -7.93 0.48
CA VAL A 43 12.76 -8.80 -0.70
C VAL A 43 13.88 -8.36 -1.62
N ASN A 44 14.43 -9.33 -2.34
CA ASN A 44 15.39 -9.04 -3.41
C ASN A 44 14.64 -9.15 -4.74
N LEU A 45 14.57 -8.05 -5.46
CA LEU A 45 13.88 -7.98 -6.73
C LEU A 45 14.91 -7.61 -7.79
N ARG A 46 15.39 -8.61 -8.52
CA ARG A 46 16.39 -8.45 -9.58
C ARG A 46 17.64 -7.68 -9.13
N GLY A 47 18.11 -8.00 -7.92
CA GLY A 47 19.31 -7.36 -7.37
C GLY A 47 19.02 -6.13 -6.50
N ASP A 48 17.81 -5.60 -6.54
CA ASP A 48 17.40 -4.48 -5.69
C ASP A 48 16.72 -5.00 -4.43
N VAL A 49 17.22 -4.61 -3.29
CA VAL A 49 16.66 -4.99 -2.00
C VAL A 49 15.68 -3.92 -1.55
N LEU A 50 14.43 -4.30 -1.33
CA LEU A 50 13.36 -3.37 -0.95
C LEU A 50 12.72 -3.80 0.35
N PRO A 51 12.31 -2.83 1.21
CA PRO A 51 11.44 -3.14 2.33
C PRO A 51 10.00 -3.38 1.83
N VAL A 52 9.32 -4.36 2.44
CA VAL A 52 7.92 -4.64 2.15
C VAL A 52 7.10 -4.30 3.38
N PHE A 53 6.10 -3.45 3.17
CA PHE A 53 5.23 -2.96 4.24
C PHE A 53 3.89 -3.68 4.22
N ASP A 54 3.32 -3.87 5.40
CA ASP A 54 1.97 -4.37 5.58
C ASP A 54 0.99 -3.20 5.44
N ALA A 55 0.19 -3.22 4.37
CA ALA A 55 -0.79 -2.15 4.14
C ALA A 55 -1.74 -1.98 5.31
N GLY A 56 -2.16 -3.07 5.94
CA GLY A 56 -3.04 -2.99 7.10
C GLY A 56 -2.43 -2.21 8.25
N ARG A 57 -1.14 -2.44 8.52
CA ARG A 57 -0.43 -1.70 9.56
C ARG A 57 -0.26 -0.23 9.21
N LEU A 58 -0.02 0.06 7.92
CA LEU A 58 0.14 1.45 7.48
C LEU A 58 -1.11 2.29 7.71
N VAL A 59 -2.30 1.70 7.55
CA VAL A 59 -3.56 2.41 7.70
C VAL A 59 -4.26 2.13 9.03
N ALA A 60 -3.58 1.45 9.94
CA ALA A 60 -4.14 1.05 11.24
C ALA A 60 -5.45 0.25 11.11
N SER A 61 -5.51 -0.61 10.08
CA SER A 61 -6.64 -1.50 9.87
C SER A 61 -6.56 -2.70 10.80
N PRO A 62 -7.68 -3.22 11.31
CA PRO A 62 -7.68 -4.49 12.03
C PRO A 62 -7.46 -5.69 11.11
N PHE A 63 -7.50 -5.48 9.81
CA PHE A 63 -7.33 -6.55 8.82
C PHE A 63 -5.91 -6.50 8.25
N PRO A 64 -5.06 -7.49 8.59
CA PRO A 64 -3.71 -7.53 8.02
C PRO A 64 -3.77 -7.86 6.53
N ALA A 65 -2.79 -7.38 5.77
CA ALA A 65 -2.62 -7.80 4.40
C ALA A 65 -1.87 -9.14 4.38
N GLU A 66 -2.44 -10.13 3.68
CA GLU A 66 -1.70 -11.36 3.38
C GLU A 66 -0.70 -11.03 2.28
N PRO A 67 0.55 -11.47 2.40
CA PRO A 67 1.57 -11.08 1.42
C PRO A 67 1.54 -11.96 0.17
N ASP A 68 0.41 -11.99 -0.53
CA ASP A 68 0.26 -12.76 -1.77
C ASP A 68 0.97 -12.08 -2.93
N PHE A 69 0.85 -10.76 -3.01
CA PHE A 69 1.49 -9.93 -4.03
C PHE A 69 2.16 -8.74 -3.38
N VAL A 70 3.19 -8.24 -4.03
CA VAL A 70 3.85 -7.01 -3.62
C VAL A 70 3.65 -5.98 -4.72
N MET A 71 3.06 -4.86 -4.35
CA MET A 71 2.97 -3.68 -5.21
C MET A 71 4.24 -2.86 -4.99
N VAL A 72 5.08 -2.79 -6.02
CA VAL A 72 6.33 -2.02 -5.93
C VAL A 72 6.03 -0.58 -6.32
N VAL A 73 6.29 0.33 -5.40
CA VAL A 73 5.97 1.75 -5.58
C VAL A 73 7.22 2.61 -5.44
N ASP A 74 7.20 3.75 -6.11
CA ASP A 74 8.24 4.76 -5.95
C ASP A 74 7.83 5.72 -4.85
N THR A 75 8.72 5.93 -3.90
CA THR A 75 8.50 6.86 -2.79
C THR A 75 9.61 7.90 -2.76
N GLU A 76 9.44 8.92 -1.92
CA GLU A 76 10.49 9.92 -1.71
C GLU A 76 11.80 9.31 -1.19
N ARG A 77 11.72 8.13 -0.58
CA ARG A 77 12.87 7.43 -0.01
C ARG A 77 13.37 6.29 -0.89
N GLY A 78 12.88 6.19 -2.12
CA GLY A 78 13.22 5.12 -3.04
C GLY A 78 12.10 4.11 -3.20
N ALA A 79 12.38 2.99 -3.83
CA ALA A 79 11.38 1.97 -4.06
C ALA A 79 11.03 1.22 -2.77
N ALA A 80 9.75 0.90 -2.61
CA ALA A 80 9.26 0.11 -1.50
C ALA A 80 8.16 -0.83 -1.99
N GLY A 81 7.93 -1.91 -1.27
CA GLY A 81 6.83 -2.81 -1.55
C GLY A 81 5.69 -2.61 -0.58
N VAL A 82 4.47 -2.75 -1.06
CA VAL A 82 3.27 -2.79 -0.22
C VAL A 82 2.59 -4.12 -0.48
N ALA A 83 2.43 -4.91 0.57
CA ALA A 83 1.83 -6.24 0.44
C ALA A 83 0.34 -6.14 0.19
N ALA A 84 -0.17 -6.99 -0.70
CA ALA A 84 -1.58 -7.08 -1.01
C ALA A 84 -2.07 -8.51 -0.92
N SER A 85 -3.31 -8.69 -0.48
CA SER A 85 -4.00 -9.98 -0.48
C SER A 85 -4.71 -10.13 -1.83
N GLY A 86 -4.39 -11.20 -2.53
CA GLY A 86 -4.91 -11.40 -3.88
C GLY A 86 -4.33 -10.41 -4.89
N LEU A 87 -4.71 -10.54 -6.13
CA LEU A 87 -4.18 -9.72 -7.21
C LEU A 87 -4.89 -8.36 -7.23
N PRO A 88 -4.16 -7.24 -7.07
CA PRO A 88 -4.77 -5.92 -7.20
C PRO A 88 -5.31 -5.67 -8.60
N SER A 89 -6.31 -4.79 -8.69
CA SER A 89 -7.00 -4.47 -9.95
C SER A 89 -6.77 -3.02 -10.34
N ILE A 90 -6.56 -2.78 -11.64
CA ILE A 90 -6.51 -1.42 -12.16
C ILE A 90 -7.93 -0.99 -12.48
N LEU A 91 -8.42 0.04 -11.80
CA LEU A 91 -9.80 0.52 -11.95
C LEU A 91 -9.80 2.03 -12.14
N ASP A 92 -10.85 2.52 -12.81
CA ASP A 92 -11.05 3.95 -13.01
C ASP A 92 -11.93 4.48 -11.88
N LEU A 93 -11.34 5.25 -10.99
CA LEU A 93 -12.05 5.79 -9.84
C LEU A 93 -12.81 7.06 -10.21
N GLU A 94 -13.97 7.24 -9.60
CA GLU A 94 -14.69 8.50 -9.66
C GLU A 94 -13.87 9.60 -9.00
N PRO A 95 -14.10 10.88 -9.36
CA PRO A 95 -13.39 11.98 -8.73
C PRO A 95 -13.51 11.95 -7.20
N ALA A 96 -12.52 12.51 -6.52
CA ALA A 96 -12.53 12.56 -5.07
C ALA A 96 -13.80 13.24 -4.56
N VAL A 97 -14.44 12.63 -3.57
CA VAL A 97 -15.56 13.25 -2.87
C VAL A 97 -15.03 14.00 -1.66
N ASP A 98 -15.74 15.05 -1.29
CA ASP A 98 -15.39 15.83 -0.11
C ASP A 98 -15.60 14.95 1.13
N SER A 99 -14.55 14.71 1.87
CA SER A 99 -14.60 13.89 3.06
C SER A 99 -13.56 14.37 4.07
N ASP A 100 -13.81 14.08 5.33
CA ASP A 100 -12.83 14.36 6.36
C ASP A 100 -11.56 13.56 6.06
N ARG A 101 -10.46 14.26 6.02
CA ARG A 101 -9.18 13.61 5.83
C ARG A 101 -8.85 12.78 7.04
N SER A 102 -8.63 11.52 6.81
CA SER A 102 -8.12 10.65 7.84
C SER A 102 -6.64 10.93 8.08
N LEU A 103 -6.11 10.31 9.11
CA LEU A 103 -4.69 10.43 9.46
C LEU A 103 -3.75 9.89 8.38
N TRP A 104 -4.27 9.18 7.38
CA TRP A 104 -3.47 8.57 6.32
C TRP A 104 -3.29 9.47 5.11
N SER A 105 -3.80 10.69 5.17
CA SER A 105 -3.64 11.68 4.10
C SER A 105 -4.11 11.19 2.74
N GLY A 106 -5.10 10.34 2.72
CA GLY A 106 -5.68 9.86 1.48
C GLY A 106 -6.84 10.71 1.03
N SER A 107 -7.25 10.56 -0.21
CA SER A 107 -8.48 11.13 -0.72
C SER A 107 -9.54 10.04 -0.86
N MET A 108 -10.80 10.39 -0.62
CA MET A 108 -11.90 9.46 -0.74
C MET A 108 -12.45 9.48 -2.16
N HIS A 109 -12.51 8.31 -2.78
CA HIS A 109 -13.08 8.11 -4.10
C HIS A 109 -14.19 7.08 -4.03
N ALA A 110 -14.81 6.78 -5.15
CA ALA A 110 -15.84 5.75 -5.21
C ALA A 110 -15.75 4.94 -6.51
N ILE A 111 -16.21 3.69 -6.43
CA ILE A 111 -16.48 2.84 -7.58
C ILE A 111 -17.85 2.27 -7.36
N ASP A 112 -18.79 2.53 -8.29
CA ASP A 112 -20.18 2.04 -8.19
C ASP A 112 -20.81 2.37 -6.83
N GLY A 113 -20.54 3.55 -6.31
CA GLY A 113 -21.07 3.99 -5.03
C GLY A 113 -20.34 3.47 -3.80
N GLU A 114 -19.37 2.56 -3.97
CA GLU A 114 -18.60 2.02 -2.86
C GLU A 114 -17.36 2.86 -2.60
N PRO A 115 -17.04 3.19 -1.34
CA PRO A 115 -15.88 4.03 -1.04
C PRO A 115 -14.56 3.31 -1.28
N VAL A 116 -13.59 4.06 -1.81
CA VAL A 116 -12.21 3.62 -1.97
C VAL A 116 -11.31 4.72 -1.50
N VAL A 117 -10.37 4.41 -0.60
CA VAL A 117 -9.44 5.40 -0.05
C VAL A 117 -8.14 5.35 -0.86
N MET A 118 -7.81 6.49 -1.50
CA MET A 118 -6.54 6.65 -2.19
C MET A 118 -5.45 6.95 -1.17
N LEU A 119 -4.40 6.15 -1.14
CA LEU A 119 -3.32 6.28 -0.17
C LEU A 119 -2.20 7.18 -0.68
N ASP A 120 -1.63 7.95 0.22
CA ASP A 120 -0.36 8.62 0.01
C ASP A 120 0.72 7.77 0.70
N VAL A 121 1.38 6.91 -0.07
CA VAL A 121 2.33 5.96 0.49
C VAL A 121 3.53 6.66 1.13
N SER A 122 4.04 7.71 0.49
CA SER A 122 5.18 8.45 1.05
C SER A 122 4.85 9.02 2.42
N ALA A 123 3.67 9.59 2.59
CA ALA A 123 3.23 10.12 3.89
C ALA A 123 3.05 9.01 4.92
N LEU A 124 2.46 7.89 4.52
CA LEU A 124 2.26 6.74 5.41
C LEU A 124 3.58 6.14 5.87
N LEU A 125 4.53 5.97 4.98
CA LEU A 125 5.85 5.43 5.33
C LEU A 125 6.61 6.37 6.26
N LYS A 126 6.54 7.66 6.00
CA LYS A 126 7.17 8.66 6.87
C LYS A 126 6.65 8.57 8.29
N ARG A 127 5.33 8.43 8.45
CA ARG A 127 4.72 8.27 9.76
C ARG A 127 5.11 6.96 10.43
N ALA A 128 5.05 5.86 9.70
CA ALA A 128 5.39 4.54 10.24
C ALA A 128 6.84 4.46 10.71
N LEU A 129 7.77 5.05 9.96
CA LEU A 129 9.17 5.06 10.32
C LEU A 129 9.47 5.99 11.49
N ALA A 130 8.70 7.06 11.64
CA ALA A 130 8.87 7.98 12.77
C ALA A 130 8.39 7.40 14.09
N GLU A 131 7.49 6.40 14.05
CA GLU A 131 6.94 5.74 15.24
C GLU A 131 7.82 4.59 15.74
N SER A 132 8.89 4.30 15.07
CA SER A 132 9.77 3.17 15.41
C SER A 132 10.84 3.53 16.45
#